data_b0a33cc1c8fe09f80a21084f6047c52a
#
_entry.id   b0a33cc1c8fe09f80a21084f6047c52a
#
_cell.length_a   1.000
_cell.length_b   1.000
_cell.length_c   1.000
_cell.angle_alpha   90.00
_cell.angle_beta   90.00
_cell.angle_gamma   90.00
#
_symmetry.space_group_name_H-M   'P 1'
#
loop_
_entity.id
_entity.type
_entity.pdbx_description
1 polymer ?
#
loop_
_entity_poly.entity_id
_entity_poly.type
_entity_poly.pdbx_seq_one_letter_code
_entity_poly.pdbx_strand_id
1 'polypeptide(L)'
;KKEWKSKFKSDVKKIIGTNTEYGRNYTKIFFVTNQFVSDKKRADAEDELRDEYEIDIRILDRTWLLENTFKNNNQILAIEAFRMSEDLLDVVEEGSKDIQRKRRLKEINDELSDIENLKSARIVKLSEESVEILRELEVGKMTAIEVLERNIRFTKKYGHSQNYINALYDFCWTILWWYEDRDMYYEKYLEIEAIYKEQTDNYTILKKLSTLWITLHLNHNEGNKIIDFMDTHTNLLKNSFEMFIQDKENPKRARLARFDYQMMRLQNPELWNDVVNEYLAILEDMRYNNNIDLFQLKKVLEMPILKSSPRYDELFEKLLDLLGEQSKNISSSQLLINRGDDYLENDAYTSIKYYSRALSKLYQEESKIDLIKTLMKLGTTFERIGLMWSARSYYIRAYMDSFNLYFDEGTAIPGIFLTMRSLKKLELRLGRITYSLEMNELELHGLDLYPYKTNEEEELEKYSYYDGLLAIYLLNLSMDNVDKINTLPDYLNHIGLNISAAAMKYKLGYYD
;
A
#
# COMPACT_ATOMS: atom_id res chain seq x y z
N LYS A 1 22.46 -36.87 -19.48
CA LYS A 1 21.05 -37.18 -19.83
C LYS A 1 20.76 -38.67 -20.04
N LYS A 2 21.76 -39.56 -20.05
CA LYS A 2 21.55 -41.02 -20.08
C LYS A 2 21.59 -41.68 -18.70
N GLU A 3 21.95 -40.93 -17.66
CA GLU A 3 22.29 -41.50 -16.36
C GLU A 3 21.10 -41.99 -15.52
N TRP A 4 19.93 -41.31 -15.54
CA TRP A 4 18.80 -41.68 -14.66
C TRP A 4 18.25 -43.08 -14.97
N LYS A 5 18.08 -43.48 -16.24
CA LYS A 5 17.52 -44.77 -16.62
C LYS A 5 18.49 -45.91 -16.27
N SER A 6 19.78 -45.71 -16.43
CA SER A 6 20.81 -46.67 -16.04
C SER A 6 20.87 -46.83 -14.52
N LYS A 7 20.84 -45.73 -13.79
CA LYS A 7 20.78 -45.74 -12.30
C LYS A 7 19.52 -46.41 -11.81
N PHE A 8 18.35 -46.04 -12.37
CA PHE A 8 17.06 -46.61 -12.04
C PHE A 8 17.06 -48.15 -12.13
N LYS A 9 17.49 -48.71 -13.28
CA LYS A 9 17.61 -50.14 -13.48
C LYS A 9 18.59 -50.83 -12.49
N SER A 10 19.72 -50.18 -12.21
CA SER A 10 20.72 -50.66 -11.26
C SER A 10 20.17 -50.70 -9.82
N ASP A 11 19.49 -49.65 -9.42
CA ASP A 11 18.96 -49.55 -8.06
C ASP A 11 17.76 -50.52 -7.83
N VAL A 12 16.89 -50.69 -8.80
CA VAL A 12 15.84 -51.74 -8.78
C VAL A 12 16.43 -53.13 -8.65
N LYS A 13 17.46 -53.46 -9.43
CA LYS A 13 18.14 -54.79 -9.34
C LYS A 13 18.72 -55.03 -7.95
N LYS A 14 19.31 -54.05 -7.31
CA LYS A 14 19.85 -54.14 -5.94
C LYS A 14 18.73 -54.39 -4.92
N ILE A 15 17.59 -53.71 -5.05
CA ILE A 15 16.44 -53.91 -4.15
C ILE A 15 15.88 -55.32 -4.32
N ILE A 16 15.75 -55.81 -5.54
CA ILE A 16 15.30 -57.17 -5.81
C ILE A 16 16.29 -58.19 -5.22
N GLY A 17 17.61 -58.01 -5.42
CA GLY A 17 18.66 -58.84 -4.78
C GLY A 17 18.51 -58.86 -3.24
N THR A 18 18.33 -57.73 -2.63
CA THR A 18 18.12 -57.57 -1.18
C THR A 18 16.77 -58.26 -0.74
N ASN A 19 15.74 -58.21 -1.56
CA ASN A 19 14.45 -58.85 -1.30
C ASN A 19 14.64 -60.36 -1.21
N THR A 20 15.40 -60.95 -2.16
CA THR A 20 15.69 -62.38 -2.22
C THR A 20 16.62 -62.83 -1.12
N GLU A 21 17.69 -62.08 -0.82
CA GLU A 21 18.70 -62.41 0.17
C GLU A 21 18.18 -62.41 1.61
N TYR A 22 17.30 -61.44 1.93
CA TYR A 22 16.77 -61.28 3.32
C TYR A 22 15.34 -61.72 3.49
N GLY A 23 14.71 -62.35 2.49
CA GLY A 23 13.36 -62.87 2.54
C GLY A 23 12.29 -61.78 2.77
N ARG A 24 12.56 -60.54 2.32
CA ARG A 24 11.62 -59.42 2.41
C ARG A 24 10.63 -59.50 1.25
N ASN A 25 9.38 -59.23 1.49
CA ASN A 25 8.34 -59.32 0.46
C ASN A 25 7.92 -57.91 -0.02
N TYR A 26 8.80 -57.21 -0.75
CA TYR A 26 8.49 -55.90 -1.32
C TYR A 26 7.51 -56.06 -2.48
N THR A 27 6.37 -55.40 -2.39
CA THR A 27 5.32 -55.38 -3.42
C THR A 27 5.33 -54.13 -4.26
N LYS A 28 6.07 -53.08 -3.81
CA LYS A 28 6.11 -51.80 -4.47
C LYS A 28 7.48 -51.10 -4.28
N ILE A 29 7.95 -50.47 -5.34
CA ILE A 29 9.21 -49.69 -5.34
C ILE A 29 8.91 -48.28 -5.85
N PHE A 30 9.37 -47.26 -5.12
CA PHE A 30 9.36 -45.88 -5.55
C PHE A 30 10.78 -45.43 -5.86
N PHE A 31 11.01 -44.94 -7.10
CA PHE A 31 12.25 -44.30 -7.50
C PHE A 31 12.04 -42.81 -7.57
N VAL A 32 12.72 -42.05 -6.71
CA VAL A 32 12.62 -40.58 -6.63
C VAL A 32 13.80 -39.95 -7.35
N THR A 33 13.55 -39.02 -8.25
CA THR A 33 14.60 -38.30 -8.97
C THR A 33 14.27 -36.82 -9.15
N ASN A 34 15.28 -35.96 -9.06
CA ASN A 34 15.17 -34.52 -9.35
C ASN A 34 15.29 -34.19 -10.85
N GLN A 35 15.38 -35.20 -11.71
CA GLN A 35 15.43 -35.02 -13.17
C GLN A 35 14.02 -35.05 -13.75
N PHE A 36 13.82 -34.28 -14.82
CA PHE A 36 12.59 -34.35 -15.62
C PHE A 36 12.58 -35.63 -16.44
N VAL A 37 11.50 -36.39 -16.33
CA VAL A 37 11.26 -37.62 -17.12
C VAL A 37 9.96 -37.45 -17.87
N SER A 38 9.97 -37.45 -19.19
CA SER A 38 8.72 -37.36 -19.98
C SER A 38 7.82 -38.56 -19.74
N ASP A 39 6.50 -38.37 -19.73
CA ASP A 39 5.48 -39.40 -19.42
C ASP A 39 5.70 -40.71 -20.22
N LYS A 40 5.97 -40.58 -21.52
CA LYS A 40 6.25 -41.75 -22.34
C LYS A 40 7.47 -42.54 -21.84
N LYS A 41 8.59 -41.86 -21.53
CA LYS A 41 9.80 -42.54 -21.05
C LYS A 41 9.65 -43.11 -19.66
N ARG A 42 8.78 -42.48 -18.82
CA ARG A 42 8.44 -42.96 -17.50
C ARG A 42 7.64 -44.25 -17.61
N ALA A 43 6.54 -44.22 -18.38
CA ALA A 43 5.71 -45.39 -18.61
C ALA A 43 6.49 -46.56 -19.19
N ASP A 44 7.25 -46.34 -20.28
CA ASP A 44 8.08 -47.37 -20.88
C ASP A 44 9.11 -48.00 -19.91
N ALA A 45 9.66 -47.22 -18.98
CA ALA A 45 10.63 -47.74 -18.00
C ALA A 45 9.95 -48.44 -16.80
N GLU A 46 8.80 -47.96 -16.38
CA GLU A 46 7.98 -48.60 -15.32
C GLU A 46 7.44 -49.96 -15.79
N ASP A 47 6.90 -49.99 -16.99
CA ASP A 47 6.33 -51.22 -17.58
C ASP A 47 7.44 -52.27 -17.86
N GLU A 48 8.62 -51.85 -18.44
CA GLU A 48 9.75 -52.72 -18.67
C GLU A 48 10.20 -53.49 -17.41
N LEU A 49 10.30 -52.80 -16.29
CA LEU A 49 10.79 -53.40 -15.04
C LEU A 49 9.66 -54.08 -14.24
N ARG A 50 8.39 -53.66 -14.41
CA ARG A 50 7.24 -54.34 -13.85
C ARG A 50 7.07 -55.71 -14.46
N ASP A 51 7.22 -55.83 -15.79
CA ASP A 51 7.11 -57.10 -16.52
C ASP A 51 8.31 -58.02 -16.21
N GLU A 52 9.52 -57.45 -15.95
CA GLU A 52 10.73 -58.24 -15.61
C GLU A 52 10.68 -58.82 -14.17
N TYR A 53 10.10 -58.09 -13.21
CA TYR A 53 10.20 -58.43 -11.77
C TYR A 53 8.85 -58.68 -11.07
N GLU A 54 7.72 -58.49 -11.72
CA GLU A 54 6.38 -58.66 -11.19
C GLU A 54 6.10 -57.81 -9.93
N ILE A 55 6.77 -56.60 -9.82
CA ILE A 55 6.62 -55.66 -8.71
C ILE A 55 6.10 -54.35 -9.26
N ASP A 56 5.16 -53.68 -8.53
CA ASP A 56 4.69 -52.35 -8.90
C ASP A 56 5.83 -51.33 -8.69
N ILE A 57 6.29 -50.70 -9.78
CA ILE A 57 7.40 -49.74 -9.77
C ILE A 57 6.88 -48.40 -10.25
N ARG A 58 7.18 -47.32 -9.50
CA ARG A 58 6.78 -45.96 -9.81
C ARG A 58 7.97 -45.01 -9.81
N ILE A 59 8.04 -44.19 -10.82
CA ILE A 59 9.05 -43.11 -10.92
C ILE A 59 8.41 -41.77 -10.53
N LEU A 60 8.90 -41.21 -9.45
CA LEU A 60 8.52 -39.87 -8.95
C LEU A 60 9.61 -38.88 -9.41
N ASP A 61 9.32 -38.20 -10.51
CA ASP A 61 10.26 -37.29 -11.16
C ASP A 61 10.15 -35.86 -10.63
N ARG A 62 10.93 -34.94 -11.21
CA ARG A 62 10.92 -33.54 -10.88
C ARG A 62 9.53 -32.90 -10.96
N THR A 63 8.75 -33.26 -11.97
CA THR A 63 7.40 -32.71 -12.15
C THR A 63 6.48 -33.14 -11.01
N TRP A 64 6.53 -34.42 -10.64
CA TRP A 64 5.78 -34.93 -9.50
C TRP A 64 6.17 -34.24 -8.18
N LEU A 65 7.49 -34.04 -7.95
CA LEU A 65 7.98 -33.34 -6.75
C LEU A 65 7.46 -31.91 -6.70
N LEU A 66 7.56 -31.16 -7.80
CA LEU A 66 7.07 -29.78 -7.87
C LEU A 66 5.55 -29.69 -7.68
N GLU A 67 4.79 -30.58 -8.35
CA GLU A 67 3.33 -30.61 -8.19
C GLU A 67 2.90 -30.90 -6.75
N ASN A 68 3.51 -31.89 -6.11
CA ASN A 68 3.16 -32.22 -4.74
C ASN A 68 3.65 -31.20 -3.70
N THR A 69 4.72 -30.49 -3.99
CA THR A 69 5.21 -29.40 -3.11
C THR A 69 4.33 -28.17 -3.24
N PHE A 70 4.07 -27.68 -4.45
CA PHE A 70 3.43 -26.37 -4.67
C PHE A 70 1.91 -26.44 -4.84
N LYS A 71 1.37 -27.44 -5.57
CA LYS A 71 -0.08 -27.57 -5.75
C LYS A 71 -0.81 -28.06 -4.50
N ASN A 72 -0.15 -28.85 -3.67
CA ASN A 72 -0.75 -29.44 -2.47
C ASN A 72 -0.38 -28.70 -1.17
N ASN A 73 0.16 -27.49 -1.26
CA ASN A 73 0.56 -26.65 -0.13
C ASN A 73 1.51 -27.36 0.88
N ASN A 74 2.40 -28.21 0.36
CA ASN A 74 3.38 -28.96 1.18
C ASN A 74 4.75 -28.24 1.25
N GLN A 75 4.80 -26.92 1.00
CA GLN A 75 6.06 -26.14 1.02
C GLN A 75 6.75 -26.24 2.38
N ILE A 76 5.99 -26.19 3.48
CA ILE A 76 6.51 -26.33 4.85
C ILE A 76 7.28 -27.63 5.01
N LEU A 77 6.70 -28.76 4.59
CA LEU A 77 7.36 -30.07 4.66
C LEU A 77 8.64 -30.13 3.82
N ALA A 78 8.63 -29.49 2.65
CA ALA A 78 9.82 -29.42 1.79
C ALA A 78 10.93 -28.56 2.42
N ILE A 79 10.59 -27.43 3.03
CA ILE A 79 11.52 -26.54 3.73
C ILE A 79 12.16 -27.24 4.93
N GLU A 80 11.37 -27.88 5.78
CA GLU A 80 11.86 -28.67 6.91
C GLU A 80 12.74 -29.81 6.48
N ALA A 81 12.31 -30.62 5.48
CA ALA A 81 13.05 -31.78 4.99
C ALA A 81 14.40 -31.41 4.34
N PHE A 82 14.45 -30.29 3.62
CA PHE A 82 15.66 -29.83 2.93
C PHE A 82 16.45 -28.76 3.71
N ARG A 83 15.99 -28.37 4.90
CA ARG A 83 16.59 -27.32 5.74
C ARG A 83 16.80 -26.02 4.97
N MET A 84 15.79 -25.62 4.22
CA MET A 84 15.78 -24.36 3.46
C MET A 84 15.34 -23.21 4.38
N SER A 85 15.59 -21.97 3.97
CA SER A 85 15.12 -20.80 4.70
C SER A 85 13.59 -20.71 4.66
N GLU A 86 12.97 -20.37 5.78
CA GLU A 86 11.53 -20.11 5.89
C GLU A 86 11.10 -18.89 5.06
N ASP A 87 12.04 -18.01 4.69
CA ASP A 87 11.79 -16.89 3.77
C ASP A 87 11.36 -17.35 2.35
N LEU A 88 11.51 -18.64 2.04
CA LEU A 88 11.00 -19.26 0.81
C LEU A 88 9.54 -19.72 0.92
N LEU A 89 8.94 -19.63 2.10
CA LEU A 89 7.50 -19.70 2.24
C LEU A 89 6.94 -18.37 1.75
N ASP A 90 6.32 -18.39 0.57
CA ASP A 90 5.30 -17.40 0.27
C ASP A 90 4.16 -17.63 1.28
N VAL A 91 4.28 -17.02 2.45
CA VAL A 91 3.18 -16.90 3.39
C VAL A 91 2.19 -15.95 2.70
N VAL A 92 1.27 -16.53 1.96
CA VAL A 92 0.09 -15.78 1.52
C VAL A 92 -0.64 -15.41 2.80
N GLU A 93 -0.45 -14.18 3.27
CA GLU A 93 -1.25 -13.64 4.37
C GLU A 93 -2.71 -13.62 3.88
N GLU A 94 -3.50 -14.59 4.34
CA GLU A 94 -4.92 -14.62 4.03
C GLU A 94 -5.60 -13.44 4.74
N GLY A 95 -6.07 -12.49 3.98
CA GLY A 95 -6.91 -11.40 4.48
C GLY A 95 -8.22 -11.93 5.07
N SER A 96 -8.77 -11.22 6.04
CA SER A 96 -10.01 -11.63 6.74
C SER A 96 -11.22 -11.89 5.81
N LYS A 97 -11.19 -11.38 4.58
CA LYS A 97 -12.25 -11.56 3.58
C LYS A 97 -11.90 -12.54 2.44
N ASP A 98 -10.69 -13.08 2.41
CA ASP A 98 -10.21 -13.89 1.28
C ASP A 98 -10.98 -15.19 1.09
N ILE A 99 -11.44 -15.80 2.18
CA ILE A 99 -12.30 -17.00 2.12
C ILE A 99 -13.61 -16.67 1.37
N GLN A 100 -14.20 -15.51 1.65
CA GLN A 100 -15.44 -15.07 0.98
C GLN A 100 -15.18 -14.75 -0.49
N ARG A 101 -14.05 -14.09 -0.81
CA ARG A 101 -13.61 -13.75 -2.17
C ARG A 101 -13.34 -14.99 -3.00
N LYS A 102 -12.61 -15.97 -2.45
CA LYS A 102 -12.34 -17.27 -3.10
C LYS A 102 -13.64 -18.04 -3.40
N ARG A 103 -14.57 -18.05 -2.44
CA ARG A 103 -15.90 -18.64 -2.63
C ARG A 103 -16.68 -17.96 -3.74
N ARG A 104 -16.70 -16.60 -3.72
CA ARG A 104 -17.40 -15.83 -4.74
C ARG A 104 -16.82 -16.03 -6.13
N LEU A 105 -15.49 -16.05 -6.26
CA LEU A 105 -14.80 -16.31 -7.52
C LEU A 105 -15.16 -17.72 -8.07
N LYS A 106 -15.26 -18.70 -7.19
CA LYS A 106 -15.70 -20.05 -7.58
C LYS A 106 -17.14 -20.04 -8.10
N GLU A 107 -18.07 -19.40 -7.40
CA GLU A 107 -19.47 -19.25 -7.83
C GLU A 107 -19.56 -18.58 -9.22
N ILE A 108 -18.77 -17.51 -9.44
CA ILE A 108 -18.70 -16.84 -10.74
C ILE A 108 -18.19 -17.78 -11.83
N ASN A 109 -17.15 -18.56 -11.56
CA ASN A 109 -16.61 -19.50 -12.52
C ASN A 109 -17.62 -20.62 -12.85
N ASP A 110 -18.36 -21.11 -11.86
CA ASP A 110 -19.41 -22.10 -12.04
C ASP A 110 -20.56 -21.54 -12.89
N GLU A 111 -21.02 -20.29 -12.61
CA GLU A 111 -22.02 -19.61 -13.44
C GLU A 111 -21.50 -19.40 -14.88
N LEU A 112 -20.27 -18.94 -15.07
CA LEU A 112 -19.67 -18.71 -16.39
C LEU A 112 -19.33 -20.00 -17.15
N SER A 113 -19.41 -21.17 -16.54
CA SER A 113 -19.26 -22.45 -17.23
C SER A 113 -20.50 -22.80 -18.07
N ASP A 114 -21.67 -22.25 -17.71
CA ASP A 114 -22.97 -22.47 -18.42
C ASP A 114 -23.43 -21.17 -19.11
N ILE A 115 -22.60 -20.67 -20.04
CA ILE A 115 -22.85 -19.41 -20.75
C ILE A 115 -24.14 -19.42 -21.56
N GLU A 116 -24.57 -20.59 -22.07
CA GLU A 116 -25.74 -20.71 -22.96
C GLU A 116 -27.04 -20.28 -22.27
N ASN A 117 -27.11 -20.43 -20.96
CA ASN A 117 -28.27 -20.06 -20.14
C ASN A 117 -28.18 -18.64 -19.56
N LEU A 118 -27.10 -17.90 -19.83
CA LEU A 118 -26.89 -16.56 -19.28
C LEU A 118 -27.21 -15.46 -20.29
N LYS A 119 -27.80 -14.37 -19.78
CA LYS A 119 -27.95 -13.12 -20.56
C LYS A 119 -26.60 -12.43 -20.76
N SER A 120 -26.35 -11.83 -21.93
CA SER A 120 -25.11 -11.12 -22.26
C SER A 120 -24.66 -10.14 -21.18
N ALA A 121 -25.57 -9.32 -20.64
CA ALA A 121 -25.25 -8.38 -19.57
C ALA A 121 -24.79 -9.06 -18.28
N ARG A 122 -25.30 -10.28 -17.97
CA ARG A 122 -24.86 -11.06 -16.80
C ARG A 122 -23.45 -11.60 -17.01
N ILE A 123 -23.14 -12.11 -18.20
CA ILE A 123 -21.81 -12.62 -18.56
C ILE A 123 -20.77 -11.51 -18.39
N VAL A 124 -21.03 -10.31 -18.94
CA VAL A 124 -20.15 -9.16 -18.82
C VAL A 124 -19.94 -8.80 -17.35
N LYS A 125 -21.02 -8.63 -16.58
CA LYS A 125 -20.95 -8.26 -15.17
C LYS A 125 -20.15 -9.27 -14.35
N LEU A 126 -20.38 -10.57 -14.51
CA LEU A 126 -19.64 -11.62 -13.79
C LEU A 126 -18.16 -11.64 -14.17
N SER A 127 -17.87 -11.37 -15.44
CA SER A 127 -16.49 -11.32 -15.92
C SER A 127 -15.73 -10.12 -15.34
N GLU A 128 -16.36 -8.93 -15.30
CA GLU A 128 -15.81 -7.74 -14.67
C GLU A 128 -15.60 -7.95 -13.15
N GLU A 129 -16.61 -8.49 -12.44
CA GLU A 129 -16.53 -8.84 -11.03
C GLU A 129 -15.38 -9.83 -10.73
N SER A 130 -15.13 -10.78 -11.62
CA SER A 130 -14.02 -11.73 -11.46
C SER A 130 -12.64 -11.06 -11.48
N VAL A 131 -12.48 -9.98 -12.26
CA VAL A 131 -11.23 -9.18 -12.31
C VAL A 131 -11.05 -8.37 -11.03
N GLU A 132 -12.13 -7.79 -10.49
CA GLU A 132 -12.07 -7.04 -9.22
C GLU A 132 -11.63 -7.95 -8.07
N ILE A 133 -12.27 -9.12 -7.92
CA ILE A 133 -11.94 -10.10 -6.88
C ILE A 133 -10.51 -10.60 -7.02
N LEU A 134 -10.05 -10.82 -8.24
CA LEU A 134 -8.70 -11.29 -8.52
C LEU A 134 -7.62 -10.32 -8.02
N ARG A 135 -7.83 -9.01 -8.20
CA ARG A 135 -6.93 -7.97 -7.69
C ARG A 135 -6.84 -7.98 -6.17
N GLU A 136 -7.97 -8.24 -5.51
CA GLU A 136 -8.05 -8.30 -4.05
C GLU A 136 -7.46 -9.57 -3.45
N LEU A 137 -7.32 -10.65 -4.25
CA LEU A 137 -6.79 -11.96 -3.82
C LEU A 137 -5.29 -12.13 -4.08
N GLU A 138 -4.65 -11.17 -4.73
CA GLU A 138 -3.21 -11.21 -5.07
C GLU A 138 -2.77 -12.55 -5.68
N VAL A 139 -3.54 -13.05 -6.64
CA VAL A 139 -3.26 -14.35 -7.28
C VAL A 139 -2.02 -14.31 -8.17
N GLY A 140 -1.43 -15.48 -8.45
CA GLY A 140 -0.27 -15.59 -9.32
C GLY A 140 -0.53 -15.10 -10.75
N LYS A 141 0.51 -14.55 -11.41
CA LYS A 141 0.46 -13.89 -12.73
C LYS A 141 -0.27 -14.68 -13.82
N MET A 142 -0.02 -15.98 -13.92
CA MET A 142 -0.65 -16.80 -14.98
C MET A 142 -2.17 -16.89 -14.78
N THR A 143 -2.63 -17.08 -13.56
CA THR A 143 -4.06 -17.10 -13.22
C THR A 143 -4.70 -15.75 -13.51
N ALA A 144 -4.00 -14.66 -13.20
CA ALA A 144 -4.47 -13.31 -13.50
C ALA A 144 -4.64 -13.08 -15.00
N ILE A 145 -3.66 -13.46 -15.81
CA ILE A 145 -3.72 -13.34 -17.27
C ILE A 145 -4.92 -14.12 -17.84
N GLU A 146 -5.15 -15.34 -17.38
CA GLU A 146 -6.28 -16.15 -17.82
C GLU A 146 -7.63 -15.46 -17.59
N VAL A 147 -7.83 -14.89 -16.40
CA VAL A 147 -9.07 -14.19 -16.03
C VAL A 147 -9.21 -12.88 -16.81
N LEU A 148 -8.14 -12.09 -16.93
CA LEU A 148 -8.13 -10.85 -17.69
C LEU A 148 -8.40 -11.07 -19.18
N GLU A 149 -7.75 -12.06 -19.80
CA GLU A 149 -8.00 -12.42 -21.20
C GLU A 149 -9.42 -12.99 -21.40
N ARG A 150 -9.94 -13.73 -20.43
CA ARG A 150 -11.34 -14.18 -20.46
C ARG A 150 -12.29 -12.98 -20.44
N ASN A 151 -12.02 -11.98 -19.58
CA ASN A 151 -12.81 -10.76 -19.52
C ASN A 151 -12.80 -10.00 -20.85
N ILE A 152 -11.64 -9.85 -21.48
CA ILE A 152 -11.51 -9.23 -22.82
C ILE A 152 -12.35 -10.00 -23.85
N ARG A 153 -12.27 -11.33 -23.90
CA ARG A 153 -13.06 -12.15 -24.84
C ARG A 153 -14.56 -12.01 -24.61
N PHE A 154 -15.00 -12.01 -23.36
CA PHE A 154 -16.42 -11.92 -23.02
C PHE A 154 -16.99 -10.52 -23.29
N THR A 155 -16.28 -9.48 -22.92
CA THR A 155 -16.70 -8.11 -23.18
C THR A 155 -16.71 -7.79 -24.69
N LYS A 156 -15.77 -8.34 -25.46
CA LYS A 156 -15.74 -8.22 -26.93
C LYS A 156 -16.94 -8.92 -27.58
N LYS A 157 -17.34 -10.09 -27.08
CA LYS A 157 -18.40 -10.92 -27.69
C LYS A 157 -19.80 -10.53 -27.20
N TYR A 158 -19.96 -10.21 -25.93
CA TYR A 158 -21.27 -10.04 -25.28
C TYR A 158 -21.52 -8.63 -24.77
N GLY A 159 -20.48 -7.78 -24.68
CA GLY A 159 -20.55 -6.42 -24.18
C GLY A 159 -20.73 -5.38 -25.27
N HIS A 160 -20.81 -4.13 -24.87
CA HIS A 160 -20.73 -2.97 -25.75
C HIS A 160 -19.27 -2.57 -25.95
N SER A 161 -18.99 -1.73 -26.95
CA SER A 161 -17.64 -1.21 -27.22
C SER A 161 -16.96 -0.64 -25.97
N GLN A 162 -17.70 0.05 -25.10
CA GLN A 162 -17.17 0.60 -23.86
C GLN A 162 -16.70 -0.49 -22.85
N ASN A 163 -17.44 -1.62 -22.73
CA ASN A 163 -17.02 -2.73 -21.86
C ASN A 163 -15.71 -3.35 -22.36
N TYR A 164 -15.56 -3.50 -23.67
CA TYR A 164 -14.34 -4.03 -24.26
C TYR A 164 -13.13 -3.12 -24.00
N ILE A 165 -13.29 -1.81 -24.19
CA ILE A 165 -12.24 -0.82 -23.91
C ILE A 165 -11.90 -0.80 -22.41
N ASN A 166 -12.90 -0.91 -21.54
CA ASN A 166 -12.67 -1.00 -20.11
C ASN A 166 -11.87 -2.26 -19.75
N ALA A 167 -12.20 -3.41 -20.34
CA ALA A 167 -11.48 -4.66 -20.10
C ALA A 167 -10.01 -4.59 -20.54
N LEU A 168 -9.72 -3.97 -21.69
CA LEU A 168 -8.34 -3.73 -22.13
C LEU A 168 -7.60 -2.78 -21.19
N TYR A 169 -8.26 -1.71 -20.75
CA TYR A 169 -7.70 -0.76 -19.79
C TYR A 169 -7.39 -1.42 -18.45
N ASP A 170 -8.31 -2.23 -17.94
CA ASP A 170 -8.14 -2.99 -16.70
C ASP A 170 -7.02 -4.02 -16.80
N PHE A 171 -6.86 -4.64 -17.98
CA PHE A 171 -5.73 -5.52 -18.25
C PHE A 171 -4.40 -4.75 -18.14
N CYS A 172 -4.25 -3.64 -18.85
CA CYS A 172 -3.06 -2.80 -18.79
C CYS A 172 -2.74 -2.42 -17.35
N TRP A 173 -3.73 -1.91 -16.63
CA TRP A 173 -3.57 -1.46 -15.25
C TRP A 173 -3.12 -2.58 -14.33
N THR A 174 -3.78 -3.75 -14.40
CA THR A 174 -3.48 -4.89 -13.54
C THR A 174 -2.12 -5.48 -13.84
N ILE A 175 -1.79 -5.69 -15.12
CA ILE A 175 -0.55 -6.35 -15.51
C ILE A 175 0.70 -5.53 -15.17
N LEU A 176 0.58 -4.20 -15.18
CA LEU A 176 1.70 -3.33 -14.80
C LEU A 176 1.86 -3.23 -13.27
N TRP A 177 0.77 -2.93 -12.53
CA TRP A 177 0.87 -2.61 -11.11
C TRP A 177 1.00 -3.82 -10.19
N TRP A 178 0.49 -4.99 -10.61
CA TRP A 178 0.61 -6.23 -9.83
C TRP A 178 1.74 -7.14 -10.30
N TYR A 179 2.12 -7.08 -11.57
CA TYR A 179 3.03 -8.06 -12.17
C TYR A 179 4.21 -7.44 -12.92
N GLU A 180 4.31 -6.12 -12.96
CA GLU A 180 5.40 -5.34 -13.59
C GLU A 180 5.73 -5.73 -15.03
N ASP A 181 4.75 -6.32 -15.77
CA ASP A 181 4.95 -6.77 -17.15
C ASP A 181 4.65 -5.65 -18.15
N ARG A 182 5.71 -4.99 -18.58
CA ARG A 182 5.65 -3.85 -19.51
C ARG A 182 5.37 -4.27 -20.95
N ASP A 183 5.79 -5.46 -21.35
CA ASP A 183 5.62 -5.93 -22.73
C ASP A 183 4.14 -6.23 -23.00
N MET A 184 3.49 -6.97 -22.11
CA MET A 184 2.04 -7.23 -22.19
C MET A 184 1.22 -5.96 -22.05
N TYR A 185 1.64 -5.04 -21.17
CA TYR A 185 1.00 -3.72 -21.05
C TYR A 185 1.03 -2.97 -22.37
N TYR A 186 2.21 -2.89 -23.02
CA TYR A 186 2.38 -2.16 -24.27
C TYR A 186 1.59 -2.79 -25.41
N GLU A 187 1.54 -4.13 -25.49
CA GLU A 187 0.69 -4.83 -26.46
C GLU A 187 -0.76 -4.41 -26.37
N LYS A 188 -1.34 -4.38 -25.17
CA LYS A 188 -2.74 -3.98 -24.96
C LYS A 188 -2.95 -2.47 -25.12
N TYR A 189 -1.95 -1.65 -24.79
CA TYR A 189 -1.96 -0.22 -25.12
C TYR A 189 -2.13 0.02 -26.62
N LEU A 190 -1.37 -0.69 -27.46
CA LEU A 190 -1.47 -0.58 -28.91
C LEU A 190 -2.83 -1.04 -29.44
N GLU A 191 -3.46 -2.02 -28.80
CA GLU A 191 -4.82 -2.47 -29.14
C GLU A 191 -5.86 -1.36 -28.89
N ILE A 192 -5.77 -0.66 -27.74
CA ILE A 192 -6.62 0.49 -27.44
C ILE A 192 -6.35 1.64 -28.41
N GLU A 193 -5.09 1.91 -28.73
CA GLU A 193 -4.72 2.96 -29.70
C GLU A 193 -5.28 2.68 -31.09
N ALA A 194 -5.25 1.42 -31.54
CA ALA A 194 -5.84 1.04 -32.82
C ALA A 194 -7.35 1.30 -32.84
N ILE A 195 -8.07 0.97 -31.76
CA ILE A 195 -9.50 1.28 -31.61
C ILE A 195 -9.75 2.79 -31.66
N TYR A 196 -8.88 3.56 -30.96
CA TYR A 196 -9.00 5.02 -30.97
C TYR A 196 -8.81 5.62 -32.37
N LYS A 197 -7.87 5.11 -33.16
CA LYS A 197 -7.65 5.56 -34.54
C LYS A 197 -8.87 5.37 -35.45
N GLU A 198 -9.73 4.38 -35.13
CA GLU A 198 -11.01 4.17 -35.84
C GLU A 198 -12.15 5.06 -35.28
N GLN A 199 -12.03 5.58 -34.05
CA GLN A 199 -13.04 6.35 -33.32
C GLN A 199 -12.43 7.62 -32.71
N THR A 200 -11.84 8.48 -33.54
CA THR A 200 -11.09 9.68 -33.09
C THR A 200 -11.94 10.75 -32.41
N ASP A 201 -13.26 10.66 -32.52
CA ASP A 201 -14.25 11.54 -31.88
C ASP A 201 -14.63 11.05 -30.45
N ASN A 202 -14.14 9.89 -30.03
CA ASN A 202 -14.42 9.30 -28.71
C ASN A 202 -13.46 9.81 -27.63
N TYR A 203 -13.87 10.86 -26.95
CA TYR A 203 -13.09 11.47 -25.86
C TYR A 203 -12.79 10.49 -24.70
N THR A 204 -13.69 9.55 -24.40
CA THR A 204 -13.50 8.59 -23.31
C THR A 204 -12.34 7.66 -23.60
N ILE A 205 -12.16 7.23 -24.84
CA ILE A 205 -11.00 6.41 -25.24
C ILE A 205 -9.72 7.24 -25.16
N LEU A 206 -9.74 8.48 -25.66
CA LEU A 206 -8.61 9.39 -25.60
C LEU A 206 -8.12 9.57 -24.15
N LYS A 207 -9.04 9.81 -23.20
CA LYS A 207 -8.70 9.98 -21.79
C LYS A 207 -8.04 8.74 -21.21
N LYS A 208 -8.56 7.55 -21.46
CA LYS A 208 -7.95 6.29 -21.02
C LYS A 208 -6.58 6.08 -21.65
N LEU A 209 -6.46 6.30 -22.93
CA LEU A 209 -5.21 6.14 -23.67
C LEU A 209 -4.13 7.10 -23.18
N SER A 210 -4.49 8.36 -22.90
CA SER A 210 -3.55 9.34 -22.31
C SER A 210 -3.09 8.95 -20.90
N THR A 211 -3.99 8.40 -20.07
CA THR A 211 -3.63 7.91 -18.74
C THR A 211 -2.63 6.75 -18.84
N LEU A 212 -2.86 5.81 -19.75
CA LEU A 212 -1.95 4.70 -20.01
C LEU A 212 -0.61 5.20 -20.56
N TRP A 213 -0.62 6.19 -21.46
CA TRP A 213 0.60 6.80 -21.99
C TRP A 213 1.44 7.44 -20.87
N ILE A 214 0.80 8.21 -19.96
CA ILE A 214 1.49 8.82 -18.81
C ILE A 214 2.14 7.74 -17.95
N THR A 215 1.42 6.65 -17.68
CA THR A 215 1.91 5.53 -16.89
C THR A 215 3.11 4.86 -17.57
N LEU A 216 3.06 4.70 -18.89
CA LEU A 216 4.16 4.17 -19.69
C LEU A 216 5.39 5.07 -19.61
N HIS A 217 5.19 6.38 -19.73
CA HIS A 217 6.24 7.39 -19.67
C HIS A 217 6.94 7.41 -18.31
N LEU A 218 6.18 7.37 -17.20
CA LEU A 218 6.73 7.38 -15.85
C LEU A 218 7.51 6.10 -15.50
N ASN A 219 7.13 4.95 -16.08
CA ASN A 219 7.77 3.66 -15.84
C ASN A 219 8.89 3.34 -16.86
N HIS A 220 9.31 4.36 -17.60
CA HIS A 220 10.31 4.20 -18.65
C HIS A 220 11.72 4.10 -18.03
N ASN A 221 12.45 3.02 -18.33
CA ASN A 221 13.87 2.91 -18.05
C ASN A 221 14.65 3.14 -19.35
N GLU A 222 15.68 3.97 -19.30
CA GLU A 222 16.62 4.19 -20.41
C GLU A 222 17.10 2.85 -20.97
N GLY A 223 16.94 2.66 -22.27
CA GLY A 223 17.40 1.45 -22.97
C GLY A 223 16.30 0.49 -23.43
N ASN A 224 15.02 0.75 -23.21
CA ASN A 224 13.91 -0.09 -23.68
C ASN A 224 13.48 0.30 -25.11
N LYS A 225 13.17 -0.70 -25.98
CA LYS A 225 12.70 -0.48 -27.37
C LYS A 225 11.42 0.40 -27.49
N ILE A 226 10.70 0.59 -26.39
CA ILE A 226 9.51 1.43 -26.30
C ILE A 226 9.81 2.92 -26.56
N ILE A 227 11.07 3.38 -26.33
CA ILE A 227 11.48 4.77 -26.54
C ILE A 227 11.26 5.22 -27.99
N ASP A 228 11.63 4.40 -28.95
CA ASP A 228 11.62 4.75 -30.39
C ASP A 228 10.23 5.08 -30.91
N PHE A 229 9.16 4.67 -30.18
CA PHE A 229 7.77 4.89 -30.56
C PHE A 229 7.07 5.97 -29.72
N MET A 230 7.67 6.44 -28.62
CA MET A 230 7.00 7.39 -27.69
C MET A 230 6.64 8.69 -28.39
N ASP A 231 7.47 9.21 -29.27
CA ASP A 231 7.18 10.44 -30.03
C ASP A 231 5.93 10.32 -30.91
N THR A 232 5.75 9.16 -31.54
CA THR A 232 4.58 8.90 -32.38
C THR A 232 3.29 8.90 -31.54
N HIS A 233 3.30 8.22 -30.39
CA HIS A 233 2.15 8.17 -29.49
C HIS A 233 1.86 9.54 -28.88
N THR A 234 2.90 10.26 -28.47
CA THR A 234 2.81 11.63 -27.95
C THR A 234 2.16 12.57 -28.97
N ASN A 235 2.60 12.54 -30.22
CA ASN A 235 2.05 13.37 -31.27
C ASN A 235 0.60 13.04 -31.59
N LEU A 236 0.23 11.76 -31.61
CA LEU A 236 -1.16 11.34 -31.78
C LEU A 236 -2.05 11.93 -30.69
N LEU A 237 -1.68 11.76 -29.42
CA LEU A 237 -2.45 12.22 -28.28
C LEU A 237 -2.54 13.76 -28.26
N LYS A 238 -1.42 14.45 -28.50
CA LYS A 238 -1.37 15.92 -28.59
C LYS A 238 -2.34 16.44 -29.63
N ASN A 239 -2.25 15.96 -30.87
CA ASN A 239 -3.13 16.39 -31.96
C ASN A 239 -4.60 16.10 -31.64
N SER A 240 -4.87 14.96 -31.00
CA SER A 240 -6.23 14.58 -30.59
C SER A 240 -6.78 15.53 -29.51
N PHE A 241 -5.99 15.85 -28.47
CA PHE A 241 -6.41 16.83 -27.46
C PHE A 241 -6.63 18.22 -28.07
N GLU A 242 -5.75 18.69 -28.94
CA GLU A 242 -5.90 19.98 -29.63
C GLU A 242 -7.20 20.04 -30.43
N MET A 243 -7.59 18.96 -31.13
CA MET A 243 -8.86 18.86 -31.82
C MET A 243 -10.05 19.02 -30.86
N PHE A 244 -10.05 18.33 -29.71
CA PHE A 244 -11.12 18.45 -28.73
C PHE A 244 -11.16 19.82 -28.04
N ILE A 245 -10.01 20.42 -27.77
CA ILE A 245 -9.90 21.76 -27.16
C ILE A 245 -10.50 22.85 -28.08
N GLN A 246 -10.40 22.66 -29.40
CA GLN A 246 -10.93 23.59 -30.40
C GLN A 246 -12.42 23.35 -30.71
N ASP A 247 -13.04 22.33 -30.12
CA ASP A 247 -14.45 21.98 -30.37
C ASP A 247 -15.39 23.04 -29.75
N LYS A 248 -15.90 23.94 -30.63
CA LYS A 248 -16.83 25.00 -30.23
C LYS A 248 -18.26 24.49 -30.01
N GLU A 249 -18.61 23.33 -30.58
CA GLU A 249 -19.96 22.77 -30.46
C GLU A 249 -20.18 22.15 -29.09
N ASN A 250 -19.11 21.67 -28.44
CA ASN A 250 -19.17 21.07 -27.11
C ASN A 250 -18.18 21.70 -26.12
N PRO A 251 -18.46 22.94 -25.65
CA PRO A 251 -17.53 23.67 -24.79
C PRO A 251 -17.23 22.97 -23.45
N LYS A 252 -18.13 22.09 -22.99
CA LYS A 252 -17.88 21.26 -21.79
C LYS A 252 -16.77 20.25 -22.05
N ARG A 253 -16.84 19.53 -23.18
CA ARG A 253 -15.82 18.56 -23.59
C ARG A 253 -14.48 19.25 -23.88
N ALA A 254 -14.50 20.40 -24.52
CA ALA A 254 -13.30 21.20 -24.78
C ALA A 254 -12.57 21.59 -23.48
N ARG A 255 -13.30 22.00 -22.43
CA ARG A 255 -12.69 22.31 -21.13
C ARG A 255 -12.11 21.08 -20.43
N LEU A 256 -12.79 19.93 -20.48
CA LEU A 256 -12.27 18.68 -19.95
C LEU A 256 -10.99 18.26 -20.70
N ALA A 257 -10.99 18.37 -22.01
CA ALA A 257 -9.82 18.07 -22.84
C ALA A 257 -8.64 19.00 -22.51
N ARG A 258 -8.90 20.29 -22.33
CA ARG A 258 -7.90 21.29 -21.90
C ARG A 258 -7.30 20.92 -20.54
N PHE A 259 -8.14 20.48 -19.60
CA PHE A 259 -7.71 20.03 -18.27
C PHE A 259 -6.88 18.75 -18.33
N ASP A 260 -7.40 17.69 -18.97
CA ASP A 260 -6.74 16.38 -19.04
C ASP A 260 -5.42 16.45 -19.85
N TYR A 261 -5.33 17.33 -20.85
CA TYR A 261 -4.10 17.54 -21.62
C TYR A 261 -2.94 18.05 -20.77
N GLN A 262 -3.23 18.85 -19.73
CA GLN A 262 -2.16 19.34 -18.85
C GLN A 262 -1.44 18.22 -18.11
N MET A 263 -2.12 17.12 -17.81
CA MET A 263 -1.51 15.93 -17.19
C MET A 263 -0.38 15.32 -18.05
N MET A 264 -0.56 15.34 -19.39
CA MET A 264 0.50 14.93 -20.31
C MET A 264 1.66 15.92 -20.33
N ARG A 265 1.34 17.23 -20.35
CA ARG A 265 2.35 18.30 -20.37
C ARG A 265 3.22 18.34 -19.12
N LEU A 266 2.71 17.84 -17.98
CA LEU A 266 3.48 17.69 -16.73
C LEU A 266 4.68 16.76 -16.86
N GLN A 267 4.69 15.86 -17.85
CA GLN A 267 5.82 14.95 -18.10
C GLN A 267 7.06 15.70 -18.64
N ASN A 268 6.89 16.93 -19.13
CA ASN A 268 8.01 17.78 -19.58
C ASN A 268 8.26 18.91 -18.55
N PRO A 269 9.42 18.90 -17.85
CA PRO A 269 9.78 19.92 -16.86
C PRO A 269 9.75 21.35 -17.38
N GLU A 270 10.09 21.58 -18.64
CA GLU A 270 10.11 22.90 -19.25
C GLU A 270 8.72 23.55 -19.32
N LEU A 271 7.66 22.74 -19.30
CA LEU A 271 6.29 23.18 -19.41
C LEU A 271 5.56 23.41 -18.07
N TRP A 272 6.19 23.13 -16.92
CA TRP A 272 5.51 23.21 -15.62
C TRP A 272 4.88 24.56 -15.31
N ASN A 273 5.59 25.65 -15.62
CA ASN A 273 5.06 26.99 -15.42
C ASN A 273 3.86 27.27 -16.33
N ASP A 274 3.89 26.80 -17.56
CA ASP A 274 2.78 26.93 -18.50
C ASP A 274 1.58 26.11 -18.04
N VAL A 275 1.81 24.92 -17.51
CA VAL A 275 0.75 24.07 -16.96
C VAL A 275 0.09 24.73 -15.75
N VAL A 276 0.84 25.34 -14.84
CA VAL A 276 0.29 26.10 -13.72
C VAL A 276 -0.56 27.28 -14.21
N ASN A 277 -0.08 28.02 -15.21
CA ASN A 277 -0.83 29.12 -15.81
C ASN A 277 -2.13 28.64 -16.45
N GLU A 278 -2.11 27.49 -17.14
CA GLU A 278 -3.28 26.89 -17.74
C GLU A 278 -4.32 26.43 -16.70
N TYR A 279 -3.87 25.78 -15.60
CA TYR A 279 -4.78 25.41 -14.52
C TYR A 279 -5.39 26.65 -13.83
N LEU A 280 -4.63 27.72 -13.65
CA LEU A 280 -5.17 28.99 -13.13
C LEU A 280 -6.26 29.54 -14.04
N ALA A 281 -6.04 29.57 -15.36
CA ALA A 281 -7.04 30.03 -16.33
C ALA A 281 -8.28 29.12 -16.34
N ILE A 282 -8.10 27.81 -16.25
CA ILE A 282 -9.21 26.84 -16.14
C ILE A 282 -10.03 27.09 -14.88
N LEU A 283 -9.40 27.34 -13.73
CA LEU A 283 -10.11 27.63 -12.46
C LEU A 283 -10.87 28.98 -12.51
N GLU A 284 -10.38 29.95 -13.27
CA GLU A 284 -11.12 31.22 -13.51
C GLU A 284 -12.41 30.98 -14.27
N ASP A 285 -12.34 30.18 -15.32
CA ASP A 285 -13.51 29.79 -16.11
C ASP A 285 -14.53 28.96 -15.29
N MET A 286 -14.08 28.22 -14.28
CA MET A 286 -14.92 27.38 -13.43
C MET A 286 -15.85 28.13 -12.48
N ARG A 287 -15.53 29.37 -12.10
CA ARG A 287 -16.43 30.20 -11.26
C ARG A 287 -17.84 30.33 -11.84
N TYR A 288 -17.96 30.12 -13.15
CA TYR A 288 -19.23 30.19 -13.88
C TYR A 288 -19.78 28.84 -14.34
N ASN A 289 -19.01 27.73 -14.24
CA ASN A 289 -19.36 26.42 -14.80
C ASN A 289 -18.68 25.27 -14.06
N ASN A 290 -19.34 24.63 -13.10
CA ASN A 290 -18.86 23.53 -12.26
C ASN A 290 -18.74 22.16 -12.98
N ASN A 291 -17.82 22.01 -13.96
CA ASN A 291 -17.74 20.79 -14.77
C ASN A 291 -16.43 19.99 -14.61
N ILE A 292 -15.48 20.45 -13.81
CA ILE A 292 -14.18 19.78 -13.61
C ILE A 292 -14.15 19.15 -12.21
N ASP A 293 -13.61 17.96 -12.13
CA ASP A 293 -13.40 17.30 -10.85
C ASP A 293 -12.23 17.94 -10.11
N LEU A 294 -12.55 18.79 -9.13
CA LEU A 294 -11.53 19.45 -8.27
C LEU A 294 -10.70 18.44 -7.49
N PHE A 295 -11.18 17.21 -7.31
CA PHE A 295 -10.41 16.15 -6.65
C PHE A 295 -9.22 15.70 -7.49
N GLN A 296 -9.35 15.66 -8.82
CA GLN A 296 -8.21 15.39 -9.71
C GLN A 296 -7.17 16.51 -9.62
N LEU A 297 -7.61 17.78 -9.62
CA LEU A 297 -6.68 18.90 -9.47
C LEU A 297 -5.98 18.90 -8.10
N LYS A 298 -6.69 18.50 -7.02
CA LYS A 298 -6.07 18.29 -5.72
C LYS A 298 -4.89 17.33 -5.80
N LYS A 299 -5.06 16.16 -6.43
CA LYS A 299 -3.98 15.18 -6.63
C LYS A 299 -2.80 15.75 -7.42
N VAL A 300 -3.09 16.55 -8.43
CA VAL A 300 -2.06 17.24 -9.25
C VAL A 300 -1.25 18.22 -8.39
N LEU A 301 -1.88 19.01 -7.54
CA LEU A 301 -1.21 19.96 -6.64
C LEU A 301 -0.36 19.28 -5.56
N GLU A 302 -0.66 18.03 -5.21
CA GLU A 302 0.15 17.25 -4.27
C GLU A 302 1.48 16.79 -4.91
N MET A 303 1.63 16.87 -6.23
CA MET A 303 2.87 16.50 -6.91
C MET A 303 4.01 17.48 -6.58
N PRO A 304 5.17 16.97 -6.07
CA PRO A 304 6.29 17.84 -5.69
C PRO A 304 6.80 18.74 -6.82
N ILE A 305 6.69 18.27 -8.04
CA ILE A 305 7.10 18.93 -9.29
C ILE A 305 6.51 20.32 -9.44
N LEU A 306 5.21 20.50 -9.17
CA LEU A 306 4.51 21.77 -9.33
C LEU A 306 4.88 22.81 -8.28
N LYS A 307 5.35 22.38 -7.11
CA LYS A 307 5.72 23.28 -6.00
C LYS A 307 6.88 24.19 -6.33
N SER A 308 7.65 23.87 -7.36
CA SER A 308 8.75 24.73 -7.86
C SER A 308 8.28 25.90 -8.73
N SER A 309 7.02 25.91 -9.18
CA SER A 309 6.48 27.00 -10.01
C SER A 309 6.27 28.28 -9.17
N PRO A 310 6.68 29.45 -9.66
CA PRO A 310 6.50 30.74 -8.96
C PRO A 310 5.02 31.07 -8.67
N ARG A 311 4.08 30.52 -9.44
CA ARG A 311 2.64 30.76 -9.28
C ARG A 311 1.91 29.59 -8.61
N TYR A 312 2.64 28.64 -8.04
CA TYR A 312 2.03 27.49 -7.35
C TYR A 312 1.13 27.93 -6.20
N ASP A 313 1.58 28.86 -5.37
CA ASP A 313 0.78 29.32 -4.22
C ASP A 313 -0.52 30.01 -4.65
N GLU A 314 -0.51 30.73 -5.77
CA GLU A 314 -1.74 31.32 -6.35
C GLU A 314 -2.74 30.24 -6.79
N LEU A 315 -2.25 29.19 -7.46
CA LEU A 315 -3.05 28.06 -7.87
C LEU A 315 -3.62 27.29 -6.65
N PHE A 316 -2.78 27.09 -5.64
CA PHE A 316 -3.15 26.43 -4.40
C PHE A 316 -4.27 27.18 -3.65
N GLU A 317 -4.13 28.50 -3.46
CA GLU A 317 -5.15 29.31 -2.76
C GLU A 317 -6.45 29.36 -3.56
N LYS A 318 -6.38 29.46 -4.88
CA LYS A 318 -7.57 29.48 -5.73
C LYS A 318 -8.35 28.16 -5.68
N LEU A 319 -7.64 27.01 -5.63
CA LEU A 319 -8.28 25.72 -5.42
C LEU A 319 -8.94 25.61 -4.04
N LEU A 320 -8.27 26.11 -2.99
CA LEU A 320 -8.84 26.13 -1.64
C LEU A 320 -10.14 26.94 -1.56
N ASP A 321 -10.19 28.08 -2.22
CA ASP A 321 -11.37 28.93 -2.27
C ASP A 321 -12.55 28.18 -2.93
N LEU A 322 -12.31 27.58 -4.09
CA LEU A 322 -13.32 26.81 -4.81
C LEU A 322 -13.81 25.56 -4.03
N LEU A 323 -12.90 24.87 -3.33
CA LEU A 323 -13.28 23.75 -2.45
C LEU A 323 -14.13 24.24 -1.26
N GLY A 324 -13.81 25.42 -0.71
CA GLY A 324 -14.58 26.07 0.34
C GLY A 324 -15.99 26.44 -0.13
N GLU A 325 -16.14 27.05 -1.32
CA GLU A 325 -17.42 27.37 -1.93
C GLU A 325 -18.30 26.12 -2.16
N GLN A 326 -17.69 24.97 -2.43
CA GLN A 326 -18.38 23.68 -2.59
C GLN A 326 -18.63 22.94 -1.27
N SER A 327 -18.36 23.55 -0.13
CA SER A 327 -18.46 22.93 1.21
C SER A 327 -17.64 21.65 1.39
N LYS A 328 -16.54 21.49 0.63
CA LYS A 328 -15.61 20.34 0.70
C LYS A 328 -14.52 20.58 1.75
N ASN A 329 -14.94 20.78 3.01
CA ASN A 329 -14.03 21.14 4.12
C ASN A 329 -12.95 20.07 4.39
N ILE A 330 -13.29 18.79 4.34
CA ILE A 330 -12.32 17.69 4.55
C ILE A 330 -11.22 17.71 3.48
N SER A 331 -11.60 17.87 2.20
CA SER A 331 -10.62 17.92 1.11
C SER A 331 -9.71 19.15 1.21
N SER A 332 -10.23 20.30 1.60
CA SER A 332 -9.45 21.52 1.78
C SER A 332 -8.55 21.47 3.02
N SER A 333 -9.01 20.84 4.12
CA SER A 333 -8.16 20.65 5.32
C SER A 333 -6.98 19.74 5.03
N GLN A 334 -7.18 18.66 4.28
CA GLN A 334 -6.09 17.76 3.91
C GLN A 334 -5.01 18.45 3.07
N LEU A 335 -5.41 19.29 2.09
CA LEU A 335 -4.45 20.11 1.33
C LEU A 335 -3.65 21.04 2.23
N LEU A 336 -4.32 21.70 3.19
CA LEU A 336 -3.66 22.60 4.13
C LEU A 336 -2.70 21.85 5.05
N ILE A 337 -3.05 20.65 5.51
CA ILE A 337 -2.18 19.79 6.32
C ILE A 337 -0.94 19.40 5.51
N ASN A 338 -1.11 18.90 4.30
CA ASN A 338 0.01 18.51 3.43
C ASN A 338 0.92 19.72 3.13
N ARG A 339 0.34 20.91 2.92
CA ARG A 339 1.14 22.13 2.73
C ARG A 339 1.89 22.54 3.99
N GLY A 340 1.30 22.36 5.16
CA GLY A 340 1.98 22.55 6.45
C GLY A 340 3.16 21.59 6.61
N ASP A 341 3.00 20.31 6.20
CA ASP A 341 4.07 19.30 6.23
C ASP A 341 5.25 19.70 5.33
N ASP A 342 4.98 20.29 4.16
CA ASP A 342 6.04 20.79 3.25
C ASP A 342 6.95 21.82 3.90
N TYR A 343 6.43 22.66 4.78
CA TYR A 343 7.18 23.72 5.46
C TYR A 343 7.77 23.32 6.81
N LEU A 344 7.38 22.17 7.35
CA LEU A 344 7.71 21.76 8.72
C LEU A 344 9.21 21.84 9.03
N GLU A 345 10.07 21.44 8.10
CA GLU A 345 11.52 21.42 8.30
C GLU A 345 12.19 22.76 8.07
N ASN A 346 11.66 23.57 7.16
CA ASN A 346 12.32 24.79 6.67
C ASN A 346 11.73 26.08 7.26
N ASP A 347 10.41 26.12 7.51
CA ASP A 347 9.69 27.29 8.01
C ASP A 347 8.51 26.85 8.91
N ALA A 348 8.82 26.63 10.17
CA ALA A 348 7.85 26.21 11.17
C ALA A 348 6.69 27.21 11.35
N TYR A 349 6.90 28.52 11.18
CA TYR A 349 5.84 29.52 11.30
C TYR A 349 4.83 29.41 10.16
N THR A 350 5.31 29.21 8.94
CA THR A 350 4.44 28.95 7.79
C THR A 350 3.70 27.62 7.94
N SER A 351 4.37 26.59 8.48
CA SER A 351 3.72 25.31 8.82
C SER A 351 2.58 25.51 9.82
N ILE A 352 2.79 26.23 10.92
CA ILE A 352 1.75 26.58 11.91
C ILE A 352 0.58 27.31 11.25
N LYS A 353 0.84 28.26 10.35
CA LYS A 353 -0.20 28.99 9.62
C LYS A 353 -1.12 28.03 8.86
N TYR A 354 -0.55 27.07 8.12
CA TYR A 354 -1.34 26.12 7.35
C TYR A 354 -2.09 25.13 8.22
N TYR A 355 -1.47 24.56 9.26
CA TYR A 355 -2.15 23.69 10.20
C TYR A 355 -3.30 24.40 10.95
N SER A 356 -3.11 25.66 11.34
CA SER A 356 -4.15 26.46 12.01
C SER A 356 -5.34 26.71 11.08
N ARG A 357 -5.09 26.96 9.78
CA ARG A 357 -6.16 27.08 8.77
C ARG A 357 -6.90 25.74 8.56
N ALA A 358 -6.17 24.62 8.57
CA ALA A 358 -6.76 23.28 8.48
C ALA A 358 -7.67 22.99 9.68
N LEU A 359 -7.20 23.35 10.88
CA LEU A 359 -7.91 23.11 12.14
C LEU A 359 -9.33 23.69 12.11
N SER A 360 -9.51 24.90 11.59
CA SER A 360 -10.81 25.56 11.49
C SER A 360 -11.86 24.83 10.65
N LYS A 361 -11.42 23.87 9.81
CA LYS A 361 -12.26 23.10 8.89
C LYS A 361 -12.53 21.67 9.36
N LEU A 362 -11.93 21.25 10.49
CA LEU A 362 -11.95 19.87 11.00
C LEU A 362 -12.90 19.65 12.19
N TYR A 363 -13.84 20.56 12.47
CA TYR A 363 -14.78 20.42 13.58
C TYR A 363 -16.03 19.57 13.26
N GLN A 364 -15.94 18.70 12.24
CA GLN A 364 -17.02 17.77 11.88
C GLN A 364 -16.75 16.40 12.52
N GLU A 365 -17.81 15.64 12.77
CA GLU A 365 -17.75 14.32 13.40
C GLU A 365 -16.83 13.38 12.60
N GLU A 366 -16.96 13.37 11.28
CA GLU A 366 -16.22 12.52 10.35
C GLU A 366 -14.72 12.84 10.27
N SER A 367 -14.31 14.01 10.78
CA SER A 367 -12.91 14.48 10.73
C SER A 367 -12.21 14.51 12.10
N LYS A 368 -12.81 13.94 13.15
CA LYS A 368 -12.23 13.92 14.51
C LYS A 368 -10.81 13.38 14.55
N ILE A 369 -10.51 12.30 13.80
CA ILE A 369 -9.17 11.71 13.75
C ILE A 369 -8.18 12.68 13.12
N ASP A 370 -8.55 13.35 12.03
CA ASP A 370 -7.69 14.33 11.37
C ASP A 370 -7.53 15.61 12.22
N LEU A 371 -8.56 15.98 12.99
CA LEU A 371 -8.47 17.05 13.99
C LEU A 371 -7.40 16.74 15.03
N ILE A 372 -7.43 15.54 15.63
CA ILE A 372 -6.46 15.09 16.64
C ILE A 372 -5.04 15.09 16.05
N LYS A 373 -4.86 14.51 14.87
CA LYS A 373 -3.57 14.49 14.16
C LYS A 373 -3.04 15.91 13.91
N THR A 374 -3.92 16.83 13.51
CA THR A 374 -3.54 18.22 13.22
C THR A 374 -3.15 18.97 14.50
N LEU A 375 -3.88 18.75 15.61
CA LEU A 375 -3.52 19.27 16.92
C LEU A 375 -2.15 18.77 17.38
N MET A 376 -1.85 17.48 17.17
CA MET A 376 -0.53 16.91 17.45
C MET A 376 0.56 17.54 16.61
N LYS A 377 0.35 17.74 15.32
CA LYS A 377 1.29 18.43 14.42
C LYS A 377 1.55 19.87 14.89
N LEU A 378 0.53 20.61 15.29
CA LEU A 378 0.69 21.95 15.87
C LEU A 378 1.49 21.90 17.17
N GLY A 379 1.16 20.98 18.09
CA GLY A 379 1.92 20.76 19.31
C GLY A 379 3.40 20.55 19.04
N THR A 380 3.73 19.61 18.16
CA THR A 380 5.11 19.28 17.78
C THR A 380 5.82 20.48 17.13
N THR A 381 5.13 21.24 16.28
CA THR A 381 5.73 22.40 15.59
C THR A 381 6.00 23.54 16.58
N PHE A 382 5.08 23.80 17.52
CA PHE A 382 5.30 24.79 18.60
C PHE A 382 6.43 24.37 19.55
N GLU A 383 6.52 23.07 19.88
CA GLU A 383 7.62 22.54 20.71
C GLU A 383 8.97 22.74 20.02
N ARG A 384 9.05 22.48 18.72
CA ARG A 384 10.27 22.63 17.91
C ARG A 384 10.83 24.07 17.90
N ILE A 385 9.95 25.07 17.89
CA ILE A 385 10.36 26.48 17.94
C ILE A 385 10.48 27.02 19.39
N GLY A 386 10.40 26.17 20.39
CA GLY A 386 10.58 26.54 21.79
C GLY A 386 9.35 27.14 22.47
N LEU A 387 8.20 27.22 21.82
CA LEU A 387 6.96 27.72 22.40
C LEU A 387 6.23 26.64 23.19
N MET A 388 6.87 26.16 24.27
CA MET A 388 6.48 25.00 25.06
C MET A 388 5.05 25.08 25.63
N TRP A 389 4.60 26.25 26.09
CA TRP A 389 3.25 26.43 26.62
C TRP A 389 2.16 26.34 25.54
N SER A 390 2.45 26.86 24.35
CA SER A 390 1.56 26.67 23.21
C SER A 390 1.50 25.19 22.81
N ALA A 391 2.65 24.52 22.70
CA ALA A 391 2.73 23.10 22.43
C ALA A 391 1.87 22.29 23.44
N ARG A 392 2.02 22.58 24.73
CA ARG A 392 1.26 21.96 25.81
C ARG A 392 -0.27 22.09 25.60
N SER A 393 -0.73 23.27 25.24
CA SER A 393 -2.16 23.52 25.02
C SER A 393 -2.73 22.67 23.88
N TYR A 394 -1.98 22.52 22.79
CA TYR A 394 -2.38 21.68 21.66
C TYR A 394 -2.33 20.19 21.99
N TYR A 395 -1.31 19.74 22.72
CA TYR A 395 -1.23 18.34 23.15
C TYR A 395 -2.33 17.96 24.15
N ILE A 396 -2.66 18.84 25.11
CA ILE A 396 -3.77 18.60 26.03
C ILE A 396 -5.09 18.49 25.25
N ARG A 397 -5.31 19.39 24.30
CA ARG A 397 -6.53 19.33 23.48
C ARG A 397 -6.57 18.04 22.67
N ALA A 398 -5.49 17.64 22.02
CA ALA A 398 -5.41 16.38 21.27
C ALA A 398 -5.65 15.18 22.17
N TYR A 399 -5.11 15.18 23.41
CA TYR A 399 -5.36 14.15 24.41
C TYR A 399 -6.83 14.06 24.79
N MET A 400 -7.46 15.18 25.12
CA MET A 400 -8.89 15.23 25.50
C MET A 400 -9.81 14.75 24.37
N ASP A 401 -9.55 15.19 23.14
CA ASP A 401 -10.35 14.77 22.00
C ASP A 401 -10.14 13.27 21.67
N SER A 402 -8.92 12.74 21.84
CA SER A 402 -8.62 11.30 21.70
C SER A 402 -9.33 10.47 22.79
N PHE A 403 -9.36 10.98 24.00
CA PHE A 403 -9.99 10.32 25.14
C PHE A 403 -11.52 10.31 25.00
N ASN A 404 -12.11 11.43 24.58
CA ASN A 404 -13.55 11.50 24.29
C ASN A 404 -13.94 10.51 23.17
N LEU A 405 -13.15 10.43 22.12
CA LEU A 405 -13.40 9.48 21.03
C LEU A 405 -13.39 8.02 21.53
N TYR A 406 -12.48 7.68 22.44
CA TYR A 406 -12.45 6.38 23.07
C TYR A 406 -13.71 6.08 23.89
N PHE A 407 -14.21 7.04 24.66
CA PHE A 407 -15.42 6.86 25.44
C PHE A 407 -16.69 6.81 24.59
N ASP A 408 -16.74 7.60 23.53
CA ASP A 408 -17.91 7.67 22.65
C ASP A 408 -18.03 6.42 21.75
N GLU A 409 -16.90 5.92 21.22
CA GLU A 409 -16.87 4.87 20.19
C GLU A 409 -16.29 3.54 20.71
N GLY A 410 -15.72 3.49 21.90
CA GLY A 410 -15.07 2.31 22.46
C GLY A 410 -13.78 1.89 21.74
N THR A 411 -13.28 2.75 20.83
CA THR A 411 -12.11 2.45 20.00
C THR A 411 -10.91 3.24 20.48
N ALA A 412 -9.88 2.54 20.99
CA ALA A 412 -8.59 3.16 21.29
C ALA A 412 -7.87 3.48 19.97
N ILE A 413 -7.53 4.76 19.77
CA ILE A 413 -6.75 5.19 18.63
C ILE A 413 -5.27 5.35 19.04
N PRO A 414 -4.31 5.02 18.17
CA PRO A 414 -2.87 5.19 18.44
C PRO A 414 -2.51 6.61 18.90
N GLY A 415 -3.28 7.61 18.45
CA GLY A 415 -3.10 9.01 18.81
C GLY A 415 -3.14 9.29 20.31
N ILE A 416 -3.90 8.52 21.11
CA ILE A 416 -4.00 8.74 22.57
C ILE A 416 -2.63 8.48 23.23
N PHE A 417 -1.93 7.40 22.89
CA PHE A 417 -0.61 7.07 23.44
C PHE A 417 0.46 8.06 22.97
N LEU A 418 0.39 8.49 21.70
CA LEU A 418 1.30 9.52 21.18
C LEU A 418 1.15 10.84 21.91
N THR A 419 -0.09 11.25 22.24
CA THR A 419 -0.35 12.48 22.99
C THR A 419 0.12 12.39 24.44
N MET A 420 -0.14 11.26 25.14
CA MET A 420 0.39 11.00 26.49
C MET A 420 1.90 11.06 26.52
N ARG A 421 2.56 10.40 25.57
CA ARG A 421 4.02 10.38 25.43
C ARG A 421 4.61 11.75 25.17
N SER A 422 3.98 12.55 24.31
CA SER A 422 4.40 13.92 24.02
C SER A 422 4.20 14.82 25.24
N LEU A 423 3.06 14.74 25.93
CA LEU A 423 2.82 15.47 27.16
C LEU A 423 3.80 15.09 28.26
N LYS A 424 4.04 13.81 28.49
CA LYS A 424 5.02 13.30 29.46
C LYS A 424 6.39 13.99 29.31
N LYS A 425 6.91 13.98 28.07
CA LYS A 425 8.22 14.60 27.78
C LYS A 425 8.18 16.13 27.93
N LEU A 426 7.11 16.76 27.45
CA LEU A 426 6.96 18.22 27.50
C LEU A 426 6.80 18.73 28.94
N GLU A 427 5.98 18.06 29.79
CA GLU A 427 5.80 18.43 31.21
C GLU A 427 7.15 18.30 31.96
N LEU A 428 7.95 17.29 31.65
CA LEU A 428 9.32 17.15 32.20
C LEU A 428 10.20 18.35 31.80
N ARG A 429 10.21 18.72 30.52
CA ARG A 429 10.98 19.88 30.00
C ARG A 429 10.51 21.21 30.59
N LEU A 430 9.26 21.31 30.99
CA LEU A 430 8.69 22.46 31.71
C LEU A 430 9.02 22.44 33.23
N GLY A 431 9.71 21.42 33.73
CA GLY A 431 9.99 21.23 35.15
C GLY A 431 8.77 20.76 35.98
N ARG A 432 7.72 20.31 35.32
CA ARG A 432 6.46 19.89 35.93
C ARG A 432 6.47 18.36 36.17
N ILE A 433 7.38 17.92 37.05
CA ILE A 433 7.71 16.49 37.24
C ILE A 433 6.48 15.66 37.62
N THR A 434 5.61 16.14 38.51
CA THR A 434 4.39 15.43 38.94
C THR A 434 3.48 15.13 37.77
N TYR A 435 3.22 16.12 36.92
CA TYR A 435 2.37 15.92 35.72
C TYR A 435 3.03 15.00 34.70
N SER A 436 4.35 15.02 34.59
CA SER A 436 5.09 14.08 33.75
C SER A 436 4.94 12.64 34.23
N LEU A 437 5.01 12.42 35.56
CA LEU A 437 4.79 11.11 36.16
C LEU A 437 3.35 10.63 36.02
N GLU A 438 2.35 11.50 36.22
CA GLU A 438 0.95 11.19 35.96
C GLU A 438 0.70 10.73 34.52
N MET A 439 1.30 11.42 33.54
CA MET A 439 1.19 11.02 32.14
C MET A 439 1.90 9.69 31.85
N ASN A 440 3.00 9.39 32.56
CA ASN A 440 3.69 8.11 32.47
C ASN A 440 2.83 6.95 33.00
N GLU A 441 2.17 7.12 34.16
CA GLU A 441 1.26 6.12 34.71
C GLU A 441 0.07 5.86 33.78
N LEU A 442 -0.52 6.92 33.23
CA LEU A 442 -1.61 6.81 32.29
C LEU A 442 -1.20 6.08 30.99
N GLU A 443 0.00 6.35 30.48
CA GLU A 443 0.55 5.64 29.32
C GLU A 443 0.72 4.14 29.60
N LEU A 444 1.34 3.78 30.72
CA LEU A 444 1.56 2.38 31.13
C LEU A 444 0.24 1.63 31.32
N HIS A 445 -0.70 2.23 32.05
CA HIS A 445 -2.05 1.65 32.23
C HIS A 445 -2.79 1.45 30.92
N GLY A 446 -2.66 2.41 30.01
CA GLY A 446 -3.27 2.32 28.68
C GLY A 446 -2.66 1.19 27.84
N LEU A 447 -1.35 1.01 27.90
CA LEU A 447 -0.66 -0.08 27.19
C LEU A 447 -1.05 -1.46 27.73
N ASP A 448 -1.26 -1.61 29.03
CA ASP A 448 -1.71 -2.86 29.65
C ASP A 448 -3.14 -3.25 29.19
N LEU A 449 -4.00 -2.25 29.04
CA LEU A 449 -5.39 -2.47 28.58
C LEU A 449 -5.50 -2.73 27.08
N TYR A 450 -4.60 -2.15 26.30
CA TYR A 450 -4.61 -2.19 24.84
C TYR A 450 -3.19 -2.47 24.31
N PRO A 451 -2.73 -3.74 24.38
CA PRO A 451 -1.41 -4.09 23.88
C PRO A 451 -1.36 -3.83 22.37
N TYR A 452 -0.81 -2.69 22.01
CA TYR A 452 -0.44 -2.41 20.63
C TYR A 452 0.68 -3.38 20.27
N LYS A 453 0.64 -3.96 19.06
CA LYS A 453 1.80 -4.68 18.49
C LYS A 453 2.90 -3.66 18.16
N THR A 454 3.55 -3.15 19.19
CA THR A 454 4.76 -2.35 19.08
C THR A 454 5.96 -3.30 19.18
N ASN A 455 7.03 -2.96 18.49
CA ASN A 455 8.30 -3.67 18.68
C ASN A 455 8.75 -3.48 20.15
N GLU A 456 8.83 -4.57 20.92
CA GLU A 456 9.16 -4.52 22.35
C GLU A 456 10.51 -3.84 22.60
N GLU A 457 11.51 -4.03 21.73
CA GLU A 457 12.82 -3.39 21.83
C GLU A 457 12.70 -1.86 21.67
N GLU A 458 11.90 -1.38 20.72
CA GLU A 458 11.69 0.05 20.48
C GLU A 458 10.95 0.72 21.65
N GLU A 459 10.00 0.04 22.26
CA GLU A 459 9.29 0.56 23.43
C GLU A 459 10.20 0.60 24.68
N LEU A 460 11.03 -0.40 24.87
CA LEU A 460 12.01 -0.43 25.96
C LEU A 460 13.03 0.70 25.81
N GLU A 461 13.52 0.97 24.60
CA GLU A 461 14.44 2.08 24.33
C GLU A 461 13.79 3.44 24.63
N LYS A 462 12.55 3.65 24.20
CA LYS A 462 11.78 4.88 24.47
C LYS A 462 11.56 5.09 25.96
N TYR A 463 11.29 4.01 26.69
CA TYR A 463 11.09 4.05 28.14
C TYR A 463 12.39 4.37 28.87
N SER A 464 13.49 3.72 28.52
CA SER A 464 14.82 3.96 29.09
C SER A 464 15.31 5.38 28.83
N TYR A 465 15.00 5.94 27.65
CA TYR A 465 15.31 7.33 27.33
C TYR A 465 14.57 8.32 28.25
N TYR A 466 13.27 8.08 28.52
CA TYR A 466 12.49 8.91 29.42
C TYR A 466 13.02 8.83 30.85
N ASP A 467 13.32 7.63 31.35
CA ASP A 467 13.86 7.41 32.70
C ASP A 467 15.20 8.14 32.88
N GLY A 468 16.09 8.06 31.88
CA GLY A 468 17.34 8.81 31.88
C GLY A 468 17.17 10.32 31.92
N LEU A 469 16.21 10.87 31.13
CA LEU A 469 15.90 12.30 31.18
C LEU A 469 15.35 12.72 32.55
N LEU A 470 14.42 11.98 33.10
CA LEU A 470 13.86 12.25 34.44
C LEU A 470 14.95 12.21 35.51
N ALA A 471 15.86 11.26 35.46
CA ALA A 471 17.00 11.18 36.36
C ALA A 471 17.86 12.46 36.36
N ILE A 472 18.15 13.00 35.16
CA ILE A 472 18.88 14.27 35.00
C ILE A 472 18.12 15.43 35.68
N TYR A 473 16.81 15.54 35.47
CA TYR A 473 16.01 16.57 36.10
C TYR A 473 15.98 16.43 37.63
N LEU A 474 15.84 15.22 38.15
CA LEU A 474 15.83 14.93 39.57
C LEU A 474 17.17 15.27 40.24
N LEU A 475 18.28 14.98 39.58
CA LEU A 475 19.62 15.36 40.07
C LEU A 475 19.82 16.88 40.17
N ASN A 476 19.14 17.65 39.34
CA ASN A 476 19.21 19.12 39.33
C ASN A 476 18.20 19.81 40.28
N LEU A 477 17.36 19.07 41.02
CA LEU A 477 16.46 19.67 42.01
C LEU A 477 17.27 20.37 43.14
N SER A 478 16.67 21.44 43.70
CA SER A 478 17.26 22.12 44.89
C SER A 478 17.29 21.18 46.10
N MET A 479 18.36 21.21 46.87
CA MET A 479 18.51 20.42 48.09
C MET A 479 17.48 20.78 49.18
N ASP A 480 16.94 22.00 49.18
CA ASP A 480 15.99 22.46 50.19
C ASP A 480 14.64 21.67 50.17
N ASN A 481 14.37 20.96 49.10
CA ASN A 481 13.16 20.16 48.94
C ASN A 481 13.38 18.65 48.94
N VAL A 482 14.62 18.18 48.95
CA VAL A 482 14.96 16.76 48.81
C VAL A 482 14.50 15.94 50.01
N ASP A 483 14.59 16.50 51.22
CA ASP A 483 14.15 15.82 52.44
C ASP A 483 12.63 15.54 52.48
N LYS A 484 11.85 16.27 51.71
CA LYS A 484 10.38 16.10 51.63
C LYS A 484 9.94 14.94 50.74
N ILE A 485 10.85 14.39 49.94
CA ILE A 485 10.59 13.37 48.93
C ILE A 485 11.46 12.12 49.12
N ASN A 486 11.79 11.79 50.38
CA ASN A 486 12.62 10.62 50.74
C ASN A 486 11.98 9.27 50.30
N THR A 487 10.68 9.21 50.11
CA THR A 487 9.95 8.03 49.60
C THR A 487 9.90 7.94 48.07
N LEU A 488 10.32 9.00 47.35
CA LEU A 488 10.27 9.03 45.90
C LEU A 488 11.10 7.92 45.22
N PRO A 489 12.31 7.54 45.70
CA PRO A 489 13.06 6.44 45.10
C PRO A 489 12.31 5.11 45.08
N ASP A 490 11.58 4.80 46.16
CA ASP A 490 10.82 3.54 46.23
C ASP A 490 9.63 3.56 45.29
N TYR A 491 8.94 4.70 45.18
CA TYR A 491 7.88 4.89 44.22
C TYR A 491 8.38 4.75 42.76
N LEU A 492 9.51 5.40 42.43
CA LEU A 492 10.11 5.32 41.08
C LEU A 492 10.51 3.87 40.71
N ASN A 493 11.11 3.14 41.67
CA ASN A 493 11.39 1.70 41.50
C ASN A 493 10.12 0.88 41.27
N HIS A 494 9.06 1.17 42.02
CA HIS A 494 7.77 0.46 41.89
C HIS A 494 7.18 0.59 40.51
N ILE A 495 7.28 1.77 39.89
CA ILE A 495 6.79 2.04 38.53
C ILE A 495 7.83 1.74 37.44
N GLY A 496 8.96 1.10 37.78
CA GLY A 496 9.99 0.64 36.84
C GLY A 496 10.99 1.71 36.37
N LEU A 497 10.97 2.93 36.93
CA LEU A 497 11.90 4.02 36.59
C LEU A 497 13.19 3.89 37.42
N ASN A 498 13.98 2.86 37.11
CA ASN A 498 15.11 2.44 37.93
C ASN A 498 16.29 3.41 37.89
N ILE A 499 16.55 4.06 36.75
CA ILE A 499 17.62 5.06 36.59
C ILE A 499 17.30 6.30 37.43
N SER A 500 16.08 6.75 37.41
CA SER A 500 15.58 7.89 38.18
C SER A 500 15.59 7.58 39.70
N ALA A 501 15.21 6.34 40.07
CA ALA A 501 15.26 5.89 41.45
C ALA A 501 16.70 5.88 41.99
N ALA A 502 17.65 5.34 41.21
CA ALA A 502 19.07 5.35 41.58
C ALA A 502 19.62 6.78 41.69
N ALA A 503 19.26 7.67 40.77
CA ALA A 503 19.65 9.08 40.83
C ALA A 503 19.14 9.77 42.10
N MET A 504 17.92 9.49 42.53
CA MET A 504 17.35 10.05 43.76
C MET A 504 17.99 9.43 45.01
N LYS A 505 18.26 8.12 45.07
CA LYS A 505 19.03 7.50 46.16
C LYS A 505 20.40 8.14 46.32
N TYR A 506 21.11 8.32 45.20
CA TYR A 506 22.40 9.01 45.24
C TYR A 506 22.28 10.42 45.83
N LYS A 507 21.28 11.20 45.38
CA LYS A 507 21.06 12.58 45.83
C LYS A 507 20.67 12.66 47.31
N LEU A 508 19.95 11.69 47.82
CA LEU A 508 19.56 11.56 49.24
C LEU A 508 20.70 11.01 50.14
N GLY A 509 21.84 10.63 49.55
CA GLY A 509 22.98 10.09 50.29
C GLY A 509 22.86 8.62 50.63
N TYR A 510 21.94 7.88 50.03
CA TYR A 510 21.88 6.41 50.16
C TYR A 510 22.90 5.80 49.18
N TYR A 511 24.04 5.39 49.74
CA TYR A 511 25.12 4.72 48.99
C TYR A 511 25.00 3.21 49.21
N ASP A 512 24.36 2.47 48.35
CA ASP A 512 24.54 1.02 48.23
C ASP A 512 24.43 0.59 46.76
#